data_18e90bf53a04b258f9afd85a60411307
#
_entry.id   18e90bf53a04b258f9afd85a60411307
#
_cell.length_a   1.000
_cell.length_b   1.000
_cell.length_c   1.000
_cell.angle_alpha   90.00
_cell.angle_beta   90.00
_cell.angle_gamma   90.00
#
_symmetry.space_group_name_H-M   'P 1'
#
loop_
_entity.id
_entity.type
_entity.pdbx_description
1 polymer ?
#
loop_
_entity_poly.entity_id
_entity_poly.type
_entity_poly.pdbx_seq_one_letter_code
_entity_poly.pdbx_strand_id
1 'polypeptide(L)'
;MKKIFSFLCMLMAMTAMISCSSSKEEKGTTGTGNAALDNIFERKSVRTYLNKGVEKEKIDLMLRAGMSAPSGKDVRPWEFVVVSDRAKLDSMAAALPYAKMLTQARNAIIVCGDSARSFYWYLACSAAAQNILLAAESMGLGAVWTAAYPYEDRMEVVRKYTHLPENILPLCVIPFGYPATKEQPKQKYDEKKIHYNQY
;
A
#
# COMPACT_ATOMS: atom_id res chain seq x y z
N MET A 1 -80.72 -20.72 -14.33
CA MET A 1 -79.85 -20.14 -13.33
C MET A 1 -78.63 -21.04 -13.08
N LYS A 2 -77.84 -21.34 -14.07
CA LYS A 2 -76.61 -22.20 -13.92
C LYS A 2 -75.53 -21.87 -14.98
N LYS A 3 -75.33 -20.64 -15.31
CA LYS A 3 -74.25 -20.24 -16.32
C LYS A 3 -73.50 -18.93 -16.01
N ILE A 4 -73.57 -18.44 -14.75
CA ILE A 4 -72.91 -17.19 -14.38
C ILE A 4 -71.74 -17.42 -13.37
N PHE A 5 -71.44 -18.63 -12.97
CA PHE A 5 -70.46 -18.92 -11.94
C PHE A 5 -69.11 -19.39 -12.49
N SER A 6 -68.96 -19.51 -13.82
CA SER A 6 -67.70 -20.05 -14.40
C SER A 6 -66.81 -19.00 -15.02
N PHE A 7 -67.14 -17.69 -14.92
CA PHE A 7 -66.32 -16.62 -15.52
C PHE A 7 -65.54 -15.75 -14.52
N LEU A 8 -65.72 -16.03 -13.22
CA LEU A 8 -65.07 -15.23 -12.16
C LEU A 8 -63.83 -15.85 -11.56
N CYS A 9 -63.48 -17.09 -11.95
CA CYS A 9 -62.26 -17.77 -11.43
C CYS A 9 -61.04 -17.68 -12.40
N MET A 10 -61.16 -17.04 -13.52
CA MET A 10 -60.06 -16.99 -14.52
C MET A 10 -59.36 -15.62 -14.63
N LEU A 11 -59.72 -14.68 -13.72
CA LEU A 11 -59.13 -13.33 -13.74
C LEU A 11 -58.30 -13.01 -12.50
N MET A 12 -57.89 -14.01 -11.74
CA MET A 12 -57.12 -13.81 -10.49
C MET A 12 -55.77 -14.54 -10.43
N ALA A 13 -55.20 -14.87 -11.61
CA ALA A 13 -53.91 -15.54 -11.74
C ALA A 13 -52.88 -14.80 -12.60
N MET A 14 -52.99 -13.46 -12.72
CA MET A 14 -52.07 -12.71 -13.57
C MET A 14 -51.53 -11.43 -12.88
N THR A 15 -51.33 -11.48 -11.58
CA THR A 15 -50.64 -10.38 -10.88
C THR A 15 -49.70 -10.96 -9.83
N ALA A 16 -48.49 -11.37 -10.21
CA ALA A 16 -47.33 -11.42 -9.32
C ALA A 16 -46.10 -11.95 -10.02
N MET A 17 -45.55 -11.21 -10.98
CA MET A 17 -44.14 -11.32 -11.37
C MET A 17 -43.63 -9.94 -11.79
N ILE A 18 -43.80 -8.94 -10.90
CA ILE A 18 -42.88 -7.78 -10.97
C ILE A 18 -41.68 -8.18 -10.14
N SER A 19 -40.82 -8.97 -10.75
CA SER A 19 -39.44 -9.14 -10.30
C SER A 19 -38.82 -7.78 -10.31
N CYS A 20 -38.69 -7.17 -9.15
CA CYS A 20 -37.88 -6.00 -8.93
C CYS A 20 -36.42 -6.42 -9.13
N SER A 21 -35.98 -6.47 -10.37
CA SER A 21 -34.57 -6.51 -10.71
C SER A 21 -34.01 -5.15 -10.28
N SER A 22 -33.60 -5.06 -9.04
CA SER A 22 -32.70 -4.02 -8.57
C SER A 22 -31.44 -4.17 -9.44
N SER A 23 -31.39 -3.41 -10.51
CA SER A 23 -30.16 -3.12 -11.22
C SER A 23 -29.23 -2.47 -10.21
N LYS A 24 -28.39 -3.29 -9.54
CA LYS A 24 -27.14 -2.78 -9.02
C LYS A 24 -26.46 -2.14 -10.21
N GLU A 25 -26.37 -0.83 -10.20
CA GLU A 25 -25.37 -0.13 -11.01
C GLU A 25 -24.03 -0.75 -10.65
N GLU A 26 -23.55 -1.66 -11.46
CA GLU A 26 -22.16 -2.04 -11.50
C GLU A 26 -21.40 -0.73 -11.82
N LYS A 27 -20.92 -0.07 -10.78
CA LYS A 27 -19.81 0.87 -10.92
C LYS A 27 -18.75 0.09 -11.69
N GLY A 28 -18.53 0.48 -12.94
CA GLY A 28 -17.55 -0.14 -13.81
C GLY A 28 -16.25 -0.32 -13.05
N THR A 29 -15.97 -1.54 -12.63
CA THR A 29 -14.68 -1.93 -12.09
C THR A 29 -13.72 -1.86 -13.26
N THR A 30 -12.90 -0.79 -13.29
CA THR A 30 -11.74 -0.68 -14.16
C THR A 30 -10.66 -1.70 -13.81
N GLY A 31 -11.02 -2.75 -13.08
CA GLY A 31 -10.14 -3.81 -12.64
C GLY A 31 -9.86 -4.83 -13.74
N THR A 32 -8.68 -5.42 -13.71
CA THR A 32 -8.27 -6.49 -14.64
C THR A 32 -8.98 -7.82 -14.34
N GLY A 33 -9.75 -7.91 -13.26
CA GLY A 33 -10.29 -9.16 -12.71
C GLY A 33 -9.26 -9.99 -11.93
N ASN A 34 -8.04 -9.47 -11.79
CA ASN A 34 -6.96 -10.08 -11.01
C ASN A 34 -6.59 -9.16 -9.84
N ALA A 35 -6.96 -9.55 -8.64
CA ALA A 35 -6.77 -8.73 -7.44
C ALA A 35 -5.31 -8.31 -7.19
N ALA A 36 -4.33 -9.12 -7.60
CA ALA A 36 -2.91 -8.77 -7.44
C ALA A 36 -2.50 -7.65 -8.40
N LEU A 37 -2.92 -7.73 -9.67
CA LEU A 37 -2.66 -6.68 -10.66
C LEU A 37 -3.41 -5.40 -10.30
N ASP A 38 -4.66 -5.50 -9.91
CA ASP A 38 -5.47 -4.35 -9.52
C ASP A 38 -4.82 -3.60 -8.34
N ASN A 39 -4.34 -4.32 -7.31
CA ASN A 39 -3.61 -3.73 -6.18
C ASN A 39 -2.30 -3.03 -6.62
N ILE A 40 -1.57 -3.60 -7.60
CA ILE A 40 -0.37 -2.97 -8.15
C ILE A 40 -0.70 -1.66 -8.87
N PHE A 41 -1.77 -1.66 -9.68
CA PHE A 41 -2.16 -0.49 -10.47
C PHE A 41 -2.82 0.61 -9.61
N GLU A 42 -3.54 0.23 -8.57
CA GLU A 42 -4.19 1.16 -7.65
C GLU A 42 -3.23 1.79 -6.64
N ARG A 43 -2.09 1.15 -6.36
CA ARG A 43 -1.12 1.68 -5.39
C ARG A 43 -0.68 3.10 -5.75
N LYS A 44 -0.78 3.97 -4.79
CA LYS A 44 -0.43 5.40 -4.88
C LYS A 44 0.39 5.88 -3.69
N SER A 45 1.04 7.02 -3.83
CA SER A 45 1.78 7.66 -2.74
C SER A 45 0.84 8.59 -1.97
N VAL A 46 0.52 8.21 -0.74
CA VAL A 46 -0.33 8.98 0.18
C VAL A 46 0.53 9.76 1.16
N ARG A 47 0.24 11.05 1.34
CA ARG A 47 1.03 11.97 2.18
C ARG A 47 0.18 12.73 3.21
N THR A 48 -1.10 12.44 3.30
CA THR A 48 -2.02 13.01 4.29
C THR A 48 -2.74 11.88 5.01
N TYR A 49 -2.74 11.94 6.35
CA TYR A 49 -3.22 10.84 7.17
C TYR A 49 -4.22 11.33 8.20
N LEU A 50 -5.21 10.49 8.49
CA LEU A 50 -6.10 10.68 9.62
C LEU A 50 -5.32 10.47 10.93
N ASN A 51 -5.71 11.19 11.98
CA ASN A 51 -5.19 10.96 13.33
C ASN A 51 -5.81 9.68 13.93
N LYS A 52 -5.52 8.53 13.29
CA LYS A 52 -6.01 7.21 13.66
C LYS A 52 -4.85 6.23 13.75
N GLY A 53 -4.78 5.47 14.83
CA GLY A 53 -3.81 4.39 15.00
C GLY A 53 -4.02 3.30 13.96
N VAL A 54 -2.95 2.61 13.59
CA VAL A 54 -3.00 1.41 12.74
C VAL A 54 -2.87 0.19 13.63
N GLU A 55 -3.70 -0.79 13.40
CA GLU A 55 -3.75 -2.05 14.14
C GLU A 55 -2.42 -2.81 13.97
N LYS A 56 -1.95 -3.41 15.07
CA LYS A 56 -0.68 -4.16 15.09
C LYS A 56 -0.65 -5.27 14.04
N GLU A 57 -1.78 -5.94 13.84
CA GLU A 57 -1.93 -7.03 12.89
C GLU A 57 -1.67 -6.57 11.44
N LYS A 58 -2.10 -5.36 11.09
CA LYS A 58 -1.81 -4.78 9.76
C LYS A 58 -0.33 -4.44 9.61
N ILE A 59 0.30 -3.93 10.67
CA ILE A 59 1.75 -3.66 10.66
C ILE A 59 2.52 -4.97 10.48
N ASP A 60 2.16 -6.02 11.22
CA ASP A 60 2.78 -7.33 11.11
C ASP A 60 2.61 -7.93 9.69
N LEU A 61 1.45 -7.75 9.05
CA LEU A 61 1.23 -8.17 7.66
C LEU A 61 2.11 -7.40 6.68
N MET A 62 2.28 -6.10 6.85
CA MET A 62 3.20 -5.29 6.04
C MET A 62 4.65 -5.76 6.16
N LEU A 63 5.11 -6.06 7.37
CA LEU A 63 6.46 -6.57 7.61
C LEU A 63 6.65 -7.96 6.99
N ARG A 64 5.68 -8.86 7.15
CA ARG A 64 5.70 -10.19 6.51
C ARG A 64 5.74 -10.08 4.98
N ALA A 65 4.97 -9.17 4.39
CA ALA A 65 5.02 -8.90 2.96
C ALA A 65 6.40 -8.41 2.52
N GLY A 66 7.02 -7.50 3.29
CA GLY A 66 8.39 -7.06 3.07
C GLY A 66 9.39 -8.24 3.09
N MET A 67 9.30 -9.09 4.10
CA MET A 67 10.17 -10.27 4.24
C MET A 67 9.93 -11.35 3.16
N SER A 68 8.83 -11.29 2.42
CA SER A 68 8.55 -12.19 1.30
C SER A 68 9.20 -11.74 -0.01
N ALA A 69 9.96 -10.66 -0.01
CA ALA A 69 10.68 -10.18 -1.18
C ALA A 69 11.81 -11.15 -1.60
N PRO A 70 12.17 -11.21 -2.88
CA PRO A 70 13.35 -11.93 -3.31
C PRO A 70 14.64 -11.23 -2.88
N SER A 71 15.69 -12.00 -2.64
CA SER A 71 17.05 -11.48 -2.44
C SER A 71 18.08 -12.35 -3.12
N GLY A 72 19.18 -11.75 -3.57
CA GLY A 72 20.27 -12.48 -4.22
C GLY A 72 20.80 -13.58 -3.31
N LYS A 73 20.89 -14.83 -3.82
CA LYS A 73 21.32 -16.00 -3.07
C LYS A 73 20.53 -16.25 -1.77
N ASP A 74 19.31 -15.72 -1.67
CA ASP A 74 18.45 -15.79 -0.48
C ASP A 74 19.12 -15.27 0.80
N VAL A 75 19.97 -14.23 0.66
CA VAL A 75 20.75 -13.67 1.78
C VAL A 75 19.85 -12.93 2.79
N ARG A 76 18.72 -12.37 2.33
CA ARG A 76 17.73 -11.65 3.17
C ARG A 76 18.39 -10.56 4.01
N PRO A 77 19.02 -9.56 3.39
CA PRO A 77 19.80 -8.55 4.11
C PRO A 77 18.93 -7.48 4.79
N TRP A 78 17.63 -7.49 4.59
CA TRP A 78 16.71 -6.47 5.11
C TRP A 78 16.56 -6.53 6.62
N GLU A 79 16.47 -5.34 7.21
CA GLU A 79 16.10 -5.08 8.59
C GLU A 79 14.99 -4.01 8.59
N PHE A 80 14.10 -4.09 9.56
CA PHE A 80 12.97 -3.16 9.63
C PHE A 80 12.91 -2.53 11.01
N VAL A 81 12.76 -1.20 11.06
CA VAL A 81 12.49 -0.48 12.31
C VAL A 81 11.11 0.15 12.22
N VAL A 82 10.21 -0.25 13.10
CA VAL A 82 8.89 0.35 13.23
C VAL A 82 8.96 1.49 14.23
N VAL A 83 8.64 2.70 13.82
CA VAL A 83 8.65 3.88 14.67
C VAL A 83 7.21 4.35 14.86
N SER A 84 6.76 4.37 16.12
CA SER A 84 5.47 4.91 16.56
C SER A 84 5.62 6.03 17.59
N ASP A 85 6.84 6.27 18.07
CA ASP A 85 7.17 7.36 18.98
C ASP A 85 6.97 8.71 18.29
N ARG A 86 6.04 9.51 18.81
CA ARG A 86 5.67 10.81 18.22
C ARG A 86 6.85 11.77 18.15
N ALA A 87 7.65 11.85 19.22
CA ALA A 87 8.80 12.76 19.27
C ALA A 87 9.86 12.40 18.21
N LYS A 88 10.10 11.10 18.00
CA LYS A 88 11.02 10.62 16.95
C LYS A 88 10.47 10.93 15.55
N LEU A 89 9.17 10.69 15.31
CA LEU A 89 8.53 10.99 14.03
C LEU A 89 8.58 12.49 13.73
N ASP A 90 8.31 13.36 14.71
CA ASP A 90 8.38 14.82 14.56
C ASP A 90 9.81 15.31 14.30
N SER A 91 10.77 14.75 15.01
CA SER A 91 12.19 15.07 14.82
C SER A 91 12.69 14.68 13.42
N MET A 92 12.31 13.48 12.94
CA MET A 92 12.62 13.07 11.57
C MET A 92 11.88 13.93 10.54
N ALA A 93 10.62 14.32 10.79
CA ALA A 93 9.89 15.22 9.91
C ALA A 93 10.57 16.59 9.80
N ALA A 94 11.11 17.11 10.90
CA ALA A 94 11.83 18.38 10.90
C ALA A 94 13.13 18.31 10.10
N ALA A 95 13.89 17.22 10.26
CA ALA A 95 15.23 17.06 9.70
C ALA A 95 15.24 16.54 8.25
N LEU A 96 14.28 15.69 7.84
CA LEU A 96 14.22 15.11 6.51
C LEU A 96 13.48 16.03 5.53
N PRO A 97 14.03 16.34 4.33
CA PRO A 97 13.44 17.34 3.42
C PRO A 97 12.10 16.89 2.83
N TYR A 98 11.91 15.59 2.60
CA TYR A 98 10.74 15.03 1.90
C TYR A 98 9.86 14.12 2.78
N ALA A 99 10.01 14.18 4.10
CA ALA A 99 9.27 13.35 5.04
C ALA A 99 8.35 14.15 5.98
N LYS A 100 7.92 15.36 5.57
CA LYS A 100 7.08 16.26 6.39
C LYS A 100 5.76 15.62 6.83
N MET A 101 5.24 14.64 6.05
CA MET A 101 4.02 13.91 6.41
C MET A 101 4.17 13.01 7.66
N LEU A 102 5.39 12.79 8.16
CA LEU A 102 5.61 12.13 9.45
C LEU A 102 4.96 12.87 10.63
N THR A 103 4.72 14.18 10.51
CA THR A 103 3.97 14.95 11.52
C THR A 103 2.52 14.49 11.65
N GLN A 104 1.94 13.89 10.61
CA GLN A 104 0.57 13.40 10.57
C GLN A 104 0.50 11.87 10.72
N ALA A 105 1.48 11.15 10.14
CA ALA A 105 1.54 9.70 10.23
C ALA A 105 1.74 9.25 11.70
N ARG A 106 0.96 8.25 12.11
CA ARG A 106 1.11 7.66 13.47
C ARG A 106 2.23 6.64 13.54
N ASN A 107 2.68 6.15 12.38
CA ASN A 107 3.71 5.13 12.27
C ASN A 107 4.57 5.35 11.03
N ALA A 108 5.79 4.85 11.09
CA ALA A 108 6.65 4.67 9.93
C ALA A 108 7.37 3.32 10.00
N ILE A 109 7.61 2.70 8.85
CA ILE A 109 8.55 1.59 8.71
C ILE A 109 9.80 2.15 8.04
N ILE A 110 10.94 1.97 8.68
CA ILE A 110 12.23 2.24 8.08
C ILE A 110 12.75 0.92 7.54
N VAL A 111 12.97 0.88 6.24
CA VAL A 111 13.57 -0.28 5.57
C VAL A 111 15.08 -0.06 5.52
N CYS A 112 15.79 -0.96 6.13
CA CYS A 112 17.24 -0.96 6.22
C CYS A 112 17.82 -2.24 5.63
N GLY A 113 19.10 -2.22 5.33
CA GLY A 113 19.82 -3.41 4.90
C GLY A 113 21.20 -3.54 5.51
N ASP A 114 21.59 -4.79 5.79
CA ASP A 114 22.93 -5.13 6.23
C ASP A 114 23.88 -5.14 5.03
N SER A 115 24.68 -4.09 4.92
CA SER A 115 25.65 -3.91 3.85
C SER A 115 26.82 -4.89 3.91
N ALA A 116 27.11 -5.44 5.11
CA ALA A 116 28.15 -6.45 5.26
C ALA A 116 27.71 -7.82 4.73
N ARG A 117 26.39 -8.12 4.72
CA ARG A 117 25.84 -9.39 4.24
C ARG A 117 25.67 -9.44 2.73
N SER A 118 25.42 -8.30 2.07
CA SER A 118 25.14 -8.26 0.64
C SER A 118 25.55 -6.95 0.01
N PHE A 119 26.37 -7.03 -1.04
CA PHE A 119 26.65 -5.88 -1.91
C PHE A 119 25.37 -5.32 -2.54
N TYR A 120 24.37 -6.19 -2.83
CA TYR A 120 23.09 -5.82 -3.44
C TYR A 120 21.98 -5.54 -2.39
N TRP A 121 22.36 -5.23 -1.15
CA TRP A 121 21.40 -5.02 -0.07
C TRP A 121 20.27 -4.04 -0.45
N TYR A 122 20.60 -2.95 -1.12
CA TYR A 122 19.64 -1.91 -1.50
C TYR A 122 18.61 -2.40 -2.54
N LEU A 123 18.98 -3.33 -3.44
CA LEU A 123 18.05 -3.94 -4.41
C LEU A 123 17.04 -4.85 -3.68
N ALA A 124 17.53 -5.73 -2.81
CA ALA A 124 16.67 -6.61 -2.02
C ALA A 124 15.74 -5.79 -1.10
N CYS A 125 16.27 -4.75 -0.44
CA CYS A 125 15.48 -3.85 0.39
C CYS A 125 14.47 -3.03 -0.42
N SER A 126 14.76 -2.68 -1.67
CA SER A 126 13.81 -2.01 -2.58
C SER A 126 12.64 -2.92 -2.93
N ALA A 127 12.88 -4.19 -3.20
CA ALA A 127 11.82 -5.18 -3.41
C ALA A 127 10.95 -5.35 -2.14
N ALA A 128 11.59 -5.41 -0.96
CA ALA A 128 10.89 -5.47 0.32
C ALA A 128 10.05 -4.22 0.58
N ALA A 129 10.57 -3.04 0.31
CA ALA A 129 9.85 -1.78 0.45
C ALA A 129 8.61 -1.72 -0.48
N GLN A 130 8.74 -2.16 -1.73
CA GLN A 130 7.62 -2.23 -2.66
C GLN A 130 6.52 -3.19 -2.16
N ASN A 131 6.89 -4.35 -1.62
CA ASN A 131 5.92 -5.29 -1.03
C ASN A 131 5.19 -4.65 0.17
N ILE A 132 5.88 -3.91 1.03
CA ILE A 132 5.28 -3.15 2.14
C ILE A 132 4.24 -2.14 1.63
N LEU A 133 4.57 -1.40 0.57
CA LEU A 133 3.66 -0.42 -0.03
C LEU A 133 2.41 -1.08 -0.63
N LEU A 134 2.56 -2.24 -1.28
CA LEU A 134 1.44 -3.01 -1.83
C LEU A 134 0.57 -3.60 -0.72
N ALA A 135 1.17 -4.10 0.35
CA ALA A 135 0.43 -4.60 1.51
C ALA A 135 -0.36 -3.49 2.21
N ALA A 136 0.21 -2.28 2.33
CA ALA A 136 -0.53 -1.12 2.86
C ALA A 136 -1.77 -0.81 2.01
N GLU A 137 -1.62 -0.72 0.68
CA GLU A 137 -2.72 -0.45 -0.26
C GLU A 137 -3.83 -1.50 -0.15
N SER A 138 -3.49 -2.80 -0.16
CA SER A 138 -4.46 -3.89 -0.08
C SER A 138 -5.31 -3.89 1.19
N MET A 139 -4.81 -3.25 2.26
CA MET A 139 -5.50 -3.14 3.55
C MET A 139 -6.20 -1.79 3.75
N GLY A 140 -6.30 -0.95 2.71
CA GLY A 140 -6.90 0.38 2.76
C GLY A 140 -6.04 1.41 3.53
N LEU A 141 -4.76 1.14 3.71
CA LEU A 141 -3.80 2.10 4.28
C LEU A 141 -3.13 2.89 3.16
N GLY A 142 -2.79 4.14 3.45
CA GLY A 142 -1.93 4.95 2.61
C GLY A 142 -0.49 4.86 3.08
N ALA A 143 0.45 4.85 2.13
CA ALA A 143 1.87 4.87 2.43
C ALA A 143 2.64 5.63 1.35
N VAL A 144 3.87 6.04 1.65
CA VAL A 144 4.76 6.67 0.68
C VAL A 144 6.21 6.31 0.96
N TRP A 145 6.98 6.10 -0.09
CA TRP A 145 8.43 5.95 -0.02
C TRP A 145 9.10 7.32 0.08
N THR A 146 9.88 7.55 1.13
CA THR A 146 10.78 8.69 1.24
C THR A 146 12.22 8.20 1.32
N ALA A 147 13.07 8.57 0.34
CA ALA A 147 14.41 8.04 0.22
C ALA A 147 15.34 8.54 1.35
N ALA A 148 16.11 7.62 1.95
CA ALA A 148 17.29 7.93 2.73
C ALA A 148 18.55 7.66 1.90
N TYR A 149 18.80 6.42 1.50
CA TYR A 149 19.90 6.05 0.61
C TYR A 149 19.65 6.60 -0.82
N PRO A 150 20.67 7.10 -1.54
CA PRO A 150 22.10 7.17 -1.17
C PRO A 150 22.53 8.52 -0.57
N TYR A 151 21.65 9.27 0.06
CA TYR A 151 21.93 10.61 0.58
C TYR A 151 22.46 10.51 2.02
N GLU A 152 23.75 10.80 2.21
CA GLU A 152 24.40 10.69 3.53
C GLU A 152 23.71 11.51 4.61
N ASP A 153 23.36 12.77 4.30
CA ASP A 153 22.66 13.67 5.21
C ASP A 153 21.33 13.07 5.74
N ARG A 154 20.59 12.38 4.87
CA ARG A 154 19.34 11.73 5.24
C ARG A 154 19.55 10.43 6.00
N MET A 155 20.56 9.65 5.58
CA MET A 155 20.92 8.41 6.28
C MET A 155 21.37 8.70 7.71
N GLU A 156 22.15 9.74 7.93
CA GLU A 156 22.58 10.18 9.25
C GLU A 156 21.40 10.60 10.14
N VAL A 157 20.42 11.34 9.60
CA VAL A 157 19.20 11.67 10.33
C VAL A 157 18.48 10.40 10.80
N VAL A 158 18.29 9.42 9.90
CA VAL A 158 17.63 8.17 10.26
C VAL A 158 18.42 7.42 11.31
N ARG A 159 19.73 7.27 11.14
CA ARG A 159 20.64 6.62 12.12
C ARG A 159 20.54 7.25 13.52
N LYS A 160 20.57 8.57 13.57
CA LYS A 160 20.49 9.35 14.81
C LYS A 160 19.24 9.02 15.62
N TYR A 161 18.08 8.96 14.98
CA TYR A 161 16.80 8.75 15.69
C TYR A 161 16.43 7.28 15.91
N THR A 162 17.10 6.35 15.22
CA THR A 162 16.82 4.91 15.31
C THR A 162 17.96 4.09 15.88
N HIS A 163 19.12 4.71 16.13
CA HIS A 163 20.32 4.06 16.68
C HIS A 163 20.79 2.83 15.89
N LEU A 164 20.77 2.94 14.54
CA LEU A 164 21.21 1.85 13.68
C LEU A 164 22.70 1.55 13.87
N PRO A 165 23.10 0.27 13.92
CA PRO A 165 24.50 -0.13 13.84
C PRO A 165 25.16 0.36 12.55
N GLU A 166 26.50 0.42 12.54
CA GLU A 166 27.26 0.99 11.42
C GLU A 166 27.00 0.25 10.09
N ASN A 167 26.93 -1.08 10.13
CA ASN A 167 26.68 -1.94 8.98
C ASN A 167 25.22 -1.94 8.48
N ILE A 168 24.28 -1.41 9.27
CA ILE A 168 22.86 -1.34 8.90
C ILE A 168 22.56 0.03 8.27
N LEU A 169 22.33 0.02 6.97
CA LEU A 169 22.12 1.22 6.19
C LEU A 169 20.62 1.46 5.91
N PRO A 170 20.08 2.65 6.22
CA PRO A 170 18.67 2.93 5.94
C PRO A 170 18.45 3.21 4.45
N LEU A 171 17.61 2.43 3.79
CA LEU A 171 17.19 2.64 2.41
C LEU A 171 16.16 3.76 2.30
N CYS A 172 15.09 3.64 3.06
CA CYS A 172 13.97 4.58 3.01
C CYS A 172 13.17 4.59 4.31
N VAL A 173 12.42 5.66 4.49
CA VAL A 173 11.39 5.79 5.52
C VAL A 173 10.02 5.72 4.82
N ILE A 174 9.15 4.87 5.31
CA ILE A 174 7.79 4.68 4.80
C ILE A 174 6.79 5.14 5.86
N PRO A 175 6.39 6.43 5.87
CA PRO A 175 5.23 6.87 6.63
C PRO A 175 3.97 6.16 6.15
N PHE A 176 3.10 5.73 7.07
CA PHE A 176 1.85 5.07 6.72
C PHE A 176 0.75 5.33 7.74
N GLY A 177 -0.50 5.17 7.31
CA GLY A 177 -1.68 5.36 8.12
C GLY A 177 -2.95 5.33 7.28
N TYR A 178 -4.09 5.63 7.89
CA TYR A 178 -5.34 5.77 7.16
C TYR A 178 -5.34 7.08 6.34
N PRO A 179 -5.61 7.03 5.02
CA PRO A 179 -5.61 8.22 4.18
C PRO A 179 -6.63 9.27 4.66
N ALA A 180 -6.22 10.53 4.72
CA ALA A 180 -7.15 11.64 5.00
C ALA A 180 -7.88 12.12 3.73
N THR A 181 -7.29 11.87 2.55
CA THR A 181 -7.82 12.26 1.24
C THR A 181 -7.84 11.08 0.30
N LYS A 182 -8.76 11.08 -0.65
CA LYS A 182 -8.86 10.04 -1.69
C LYS A 182 -7.94 10.40 -2.85
N GLU A 183 -6.71 9.93 -2.78
CA GLU A 183 -5.75 10.07 -3.88
C GLU A 183 -6.09 9.12 -5.04
N GLN A 184 -5.71 9.52 -6.25
CA GLN A 184 -5.86 8.70 -7.44
C GLN A 184 -4.51 8.12 -7.88
N PRO A 185 -4.48 6.88 -8.40
CA PRO A 185 -3.28 6.33 -9.01
C PRO A 185 -2.92 7.12 -10.27
N LYS A 186 -1.61 7.25 -10.53
CA LYS A 186 -1.12 7.93 -11.74
C LYS A 186 -0.98 6.93 -12.87
N GLN A 187 -1.46 7.30 -14.06
CA GLN A 187 -1.15 6.57 -15.29
C GLN A 187 0.34 6.72 -15.61
N LYS A 188 1.03 5.59 -15.71
CA LYS A 188 2.50 5.55 -15.88
C LYS A 188 2.95 4.69 -17.05
N TYR A 189 2.00 3.97 -17.67
CA TYR A 189 2.31 3.15 -18.83
C TYR A 189 2.75 4.03 -19.99
N ASP A 190 3.87 3.67 -20.58
CA ASP A 190 4.46 4.37 -21.72
C ASP A 190 5.09 3.33 -22.66
N GLU A 191 4.42 3.07 -23.78
CA GLU A 191 4.87 2.12 -24.80
C GLU A 191 6.26 2.44 -25.36
N LYS A 192 6.66 3.72 -25.37
CA LYS A 192 7.96 4.15 -25.88
C LYS A 192 9.12 3.64 -25.03
N LYS A 193 8.85 3.12 -23.85
CA LYS A 193 9.86 2.53 -22.94
C LYS A 193 9.95 1.02 -23.05
N ILE A 194 9.25 0.43 -24.01
CA ILE A 194 9.23 -1.02 -24.23
C ILE A 194 9.98 -1.32 -25.52
N HIS A 195 11.07 -2.07 -25.40
CA HIS A 195 11.91 -2.47 -26.52
C HIS A 195 11.92 -3.99 -26.62
N TYR A 196 11.68 -4.54 -27.79
CA TYR A 196 11.66 -5.97 -28.03
C TYR A 196 12.97 -6.41 -28.73
N ASN A 197 13.69 -7.34 -28.10
CA ASN A 197 14.96 -7.93 -28.56
C ASN A 197 16.16 -6.98 -28.65
N GLN A 198 15.97 -5.71 -28.83
CA GLN A 198 17.03 -4.68 -28.89
C GLN A 198 16.46 -3.32 -28.46
N TYR A 199 17.34 -2.41 -28.06
CA TYR A 199 17.01 -1.01 -27.73
C TYR A 199 16.84 -0.20 -29.02
#